data_d8808526989e32105211de4eb0f1f88f
#
_entry.id   d8808526989e32105211de4eb0f1f88f
#
_cell.length_a   1.000
_cell.length_b   1.000
_cell.length_c   1.000
_cell.angle_alpha   90.00
_cell.angle_beta   90.00
_cell.angle_gamma   90.00
#
_symmetry.space_group_name_H-M   'P 1'
#
loop_
_entity.id
_entity.type
_entity.pdbx_description
1 polymer ?
#
loop_
_entity_poly.entity_id
_entity_poly.type
_entity_poly.pdbx_seq_one_letter_code
_entity_poly.pdbx_strand_id
1 'polypeptide(L)'
;MKSMVILGSTGSIGTQALDVARLRNFTVKALTSNSNIDLLEKQIREFKPKIAAVADENRAAELRIKVADTDTKVLGGEEGICAAAQLDADKVLNSIVGIAGLKPTLAAIEAGNDIALANKETLVAGGELVTTRAKEKGVAILPVDSEHSAIFQSLQGSPGKQSVKRLILTASGGPFFGRTRDDLKDVTVEQALKHPNWSMGAKITIDSATMMNKGLELIEAAWLFDMPADKIDILVHRQSVVHSLVEYVDNSVIAQLGVPDMRVPIQYALTYPERYESPAKQLRLEDWKTLTFEQPDYDTFSCINLCRQAITKGGIYPASANGANEAANKLFRDGKIKFLDIADAVAGVLDSTEFSPCDSLENILLADSRAREKVHEMFGC
;
A
#
# COMPACT_ATOMS: atom_id res chain seq x y z
N MET A 1 -9.60 -25.64 -6.38
CA MET A 1 -8.54 -24.76 -6.95
C MET A 1 -8.85 -23.37 -6.44
N LYS A 2 -7.89 -22.70 -5.76
CA LYS A 2 -8.13 -21.34 -5.24
C LYS A 2 -8.37 -20.37 -6.39
N SER A 3 -9.24 -19.40 -6.19
CA SER A 3 -9.64 -18.41 -7.17
C SER A 3 -9.31 -17.00 -6.68
N MET A 4 -9.01 -16.09 -7.60
CA MET A 4 -8.65 -14.73 -7.24
C MET A 4 -9.13 -13.69 -8.26
N VAL A 5 -9.30 -12.48 -7.77
CA VAL A 5 -9.44 -11.25 -8.55
C VAL A 5 -8.19 -10.40 -8.32
N ILE A 6 -7.66 -9.76 -9.36
CA ILE A 6 -6.53 -8.85 -9.25
C ILE A 6 -6.95 -7.46 -9.71
N LEU A 7 -7.04 -6.54 -8.77
CA LEU A 7 -7.26 -5.12 -9.03
C LEU A 7 -5.90 -4.43 -9.25
N GLY A 8 -5.68 -3.89 -10.46
CA GLY A 8 -4.40 -3.29 -10.84
C GLY A 8 -3.38 -4.32 -11.39
N SER A 9 -3.83 -5.29 -12.18
CA SER A 9 -3.01 -6.42 -12.66
C SER A 9 -1.82 -6.03 -13.55
N THR A 10 -1.86 -4.85 -14.15
CA THR A 10 -0.78 -4.34 -15.02
C THR A 10 0.31 -3.57 -14.27
N GLY A 11 0.11 -3.32 -12.97
CA GLY A 11 1.10 -2.70 -12.09
C GLY A 11 2.17 -3.68 -11.60
N SER A 12 3.17 -3.16 -10.87
CA SER A 12 4.30 -3.96 -10.36
C SER A 12 3.84 -5.12 -9.45
N ILE A 13 2.91 -4.85 -8.52
CA ILE A 13 2.36 -5.89 -7.63
C ILE A 13 1.46 -6.85 -8.40
N GLY A 14 0.60 -6.33 -9.29
CA GLY A 14 -0.32 -7.14 -10.07
C GLY A 14 0.39 -8.14 -10.98
N THR A 15 1.48 -7.75 -11.65
CA THR A 15 2.28 -8.66 -12.48
C THR A 15 2.96 -9.73 -11.66
N GLN A 16 3.51 -9.40 -10.49
CA GLN A 16 4.10 -10.37 -9.57
C GLN A 16 3.04 -11.30 -8.96
N ALA A 17 1.82 -10.82 -8.74
CA ALA A 17 0.71 -11.66 -8.32
C ALA A 17 0.31 -12.68 -9.40
N LEU A 18 0.39 -12.29 -10.68
CA LEU A 18 0.17 -13.22 -11.79
C LEU A 18 1.28 -14.28 -11.90
N ASP A 19 2.54 -13.96 -11.56
CA ASP A 19 3.61 -14.95 -11.44
C ASP A 19 3.26 -16.01 -10.37
N VAL A 20 2.77 -15.57 -9.21
CA VAL A 20 2.29 -16.46 -8.15
C VAL A 20 1.08 -17.27 -8.61
N ALA A 21 0.11 -16.63 -9.28
CA ALA A 21 -1.08 -17.31 -9.79
C ALA A 21 -0.72 -18.41 -10.78
N ARG A 22 0.23 -18.16 -11.67
CA ARG A 22 0.75 -19.14 -12.64
C ARG A 22 1.42 -20.33 -11.93
N LEU A 23 2.31 -20.04 -10.98
CA LEU A 23 3.03 -21.05 -10.22
C LEU A 23 2.10 -21.94 -9.39
N ARG A 24 1.02 -21.37 -8.84
CA ARG A 24 0.06 -22.05 -7.95
C ARG A 24 -1.20 -22.55 -8.68
N ASN A 25 -1.29 -22.36 -9.98
CA ASN A 25 -2.46 -22.71 -10.78
C ASN A 25 -3.77 -22.11 -10.22
N PHE A 26 -3.75 -20.83 -9.81
CA PHE A 26 -4.95 -20.15 -9.35
C PHE A 26 -5.86 -19.81 -10.53
N THR A 27 -7.16 -19.90 -10.31
CA THR A 27 -8.16 -19.41 -11.26
C THR A 27 -8.28 -17.89 -11.12
N VAL A 28 -7.81 -17.15 -12.12
CA VAL A 28 -7.97 -15.69 -12.16
C VAL A 28 -9.35 -15.36 -12.72
N LYS A 29 -10.27 -14.88 -11.87
CA LYS A 29 -11.67 -14.59 -12.24
C LYS A 29 -11.84 -13.21 -12.87
N ALA A 30 -11.06 -12.22 -12.41
CA ALA A 30 -11.03 -10.90 -13.03
C ALA A 30 -9.66 -10.25 -12.97
N LEU A 31 -9.41 -9.36 -13.92
CA LEU A 31 -8.23 -8.52 -14.04
C LEU A 31 -8.65 -7.08 -14.24
N THR A 32 -7.96 -6.12 -13.61
CA THR A 32 -8.24 -4.70 -13.87
C THR A 32 -6.98 -3.90 -14.14
N SER A 33 -7.13 -2.82 -14.90
CA SER A 33 -6.06 -1.87 -15.20
C SER A 33 -6.60 -0.44 -15.19
N ASN A 34 -5.73 0.55 -15.01
CA ASN A 34 -6.10 1.93 -15.22
C ASN A 34 -6.26 2.24 -16.72
N SER A 35 -5.19 2.04 -17.52
CA SER A 35 -5.17 2.40 -18.94
C SER A 35 -4.27 1.50 -19.81
N ASN A 36 -3.46 0.61 -19.20
CA ASN A 36 -2.52 -0.24 -19.94
C ASN A 36 -3.23 -1.47 -20.53
N ILE A 37 -3.93 -1.26 -21.63
CA ILE A 37 -4.72 -2.31 -22.31
C ILE A 37 -3.86 -3.32 -23.04
N ASP A 38 -2.66 -2.97 -23.50
CA ASP A 38 -1.80 -3.89 -24.27
C ASP A 38 -1.24 -5.01 -23.37
N LEU A 39 -0.87 -4.67 -22.13
CA LEU A 39 -0.48 -5.68 -21.18
C LEU A 39 -1.71 -6.46 -20.66
N LEU A 40 -2.83 -5.76 -20.44
CA LEU A 40 -4.07 -6.40 -19.99
C LEU A 40 -4.60 -7.41 -21.02
N GLU A 41 -4.52 -7.10 -22.32
CA GLU A 41 -4.86 -8.04 -23.40
C GLU A 41 -4.04 -9.34 -23.31
N LYS A 42 -2.72 -9.23 -23.13
CA LYS A 42 -1.84 -10.39 -22.95
C LYS A 42 -2.25 -11.24 -21.74
N GLN A 43 -2.55 -10.58 -20.63
CA GLN A 43 -3.01 -11.23 -19.40
C GLN A 43 -4.38 -11.90 -19.59
N ILE A 44 -5.31 -11.28 -20.33
CA ILE A 44 -6.62 -11.88 -20.69
C ILE A 44 -6.42 -13.15 -21.50
N ARG A 45 -5.59 -13.12 -22.54
CA ARG A 45 -5.34 -14.30 -23.39
C ARG A 45 -4.71 -15.46 -22.63
N GLU A 46 -3.85 -15.17 -21.65
CA GLU A 46 -3.18 -16.16 -20.82
C GLU A 46 -4.11 -16.75 -19.76
N PHE A 47 -4.74 -15.90 -18.94
CA PHE A 47 -5.48 -16.33 -17.75
C PHE A 47 -6.98 -16.53 -18.00
N LYS A 48 -7.51 -16.05 -19.12
CA LYS A 48 -8.91 -16.20 -19.54
C LYS A 48 -9.91 -15.84 -18.44
N PRO A 49 -9.80 -14.63 -17.84
CA PRO A 49 -10.71 -14.20 -16.79
C PRO A 49 -12.14 -14.04 -17.32
N LYS A 50 -13.14 -14.17 -16.43
CA LYS A 50 -14.53 -13.89 -16.80
C LYS A 50 -14.75 -12.38 -17.09
N ILE A 51 -14.09 -11.51 -16.32
CA ILE A 51 -14.19 -10.07 -16.44
C ILE A 51 -12.80 -9.45 -16.55
N ALA A 52 -12.66 -8.48 -17.44
CA ALA A 52 -11.59 -7.51 -17.42
C ALA A 52 -12.18 -6.10 -17.28
N ALA A 53 -11.62 -5.25 -16.43
CA ALA A 53 -12.11 -3.88 -16.28
C ALA A 53 -10.98 -2.85 -16.44
N VAL A 54 -11.29 -1.75 -17.11
CA VAL A 54 -10.36 -0.64 -17.37
C VAL A 54 -10.97 0.63 -16.82
N ALA A 55 -10.24 1.36 -15.96
CA ALA A 55 -10.75 2.59 -15.35
C ALA A 55 -11.02 3.69 -16.40
N ASP A 56 -10.18 3.78 -17.43
CA ASP A 56 -10.40 4.65 -18.58
C ASP A 56 -11.44 4.01 -19.53
N GLU A 57 -12.59 4.66 -19.70
CA GLU A 57 -13.70 4.14 -20.51
C GLU A 57 -13.37 4.05 -22.00
N ASN A 58 -12.56 4.99 -22.52
CA ASN A 58 -12.12 4.97 -23.91
C ASN A 58 -11.20 3.77 -24.17
N ARG A 59 -10.27 3.53 -23.26
CA ARG A 59 -9.40 2.35 -23.29
C ARG A 59 -10.19 1.05 -23.10
N ALA A 60 -11.24 1.06 -22.31
CA ALA A 60 -12.14 -0.11 -22.20
C ALA A 60 -12.83 -0.42 -23.53
N ALA A 61 -13.28 0.61 -24.26
CA ALA A 61 -13.86 0.43 -25.59
C ALA A 61 -12.84 -0.15 -26.59
N GLU A 62 -11.60 0.35 -26.62
CA GLU A 62 -10.53 -0.20 -27.43
C GLU A 62 -10.23 -1.68 -27.08
N LEU A 63 -10.16 -2.00 -25.78
CA LEU A 63 -9.90 -3.36 -25.32
C LEU A 63 -11.01 -4.34 -25.74
N ARG A 64 -12.29 -3.92 -25.72
CA ARG A 64 -13.41 -4.77 -26.19
C ARG A 64 -13.18 -5.24 -27.61
N ILE A 65 -12.66 -4.37 -28.49
CA ILE A 65 -12.36 -4.72 -29.91
C ILE A 65 -11.17 -5.69 -29.95
N LYS A 66 -10.10 -5.42 -29.18
CA LYS A 66 -8.88 -6.24 -29.17
C LYS A 66 -9.12 -7.68 -28.71
N VAL A 67 -10.06 -7.91 -27.79
CA VAL A 67 -10.32 -9.22 -27.19
C VAL A 67 -11.70 -9.81 -27.60
N ALA A 68 -12.29 -9.30 -28.69
CA ALA A 68 -13.60 -9.75 -29.18
C ALA A 68 -13.64 -11.24 -29.55
N ASP A 69 -12.48 -11.85 -29.75
CA ASP A 69 -12.27 -13.28 -30.02
C ASP A 69 -12.16 -14.14 -28.74
N THR A 70 -12.36 -13.55 -27.58
CA THR A 70 -12.31 -14.23 -26.25
C THR A 70 -13.67 -14.18 -25.57
N ASP A 71 -13.86 -15.05 -24.55
CA ASP A 71 -15.08 -15.08 -23.73
C ASP A 71 -15.04 -14.05 -22.58
N THR A 72 -14.01 -13.21 -22.49
CA THR A 72 -13.83 -12.24 -21.44
C THR A 72 -14.74 -11.02 -21.64
N LYS A 73 -15.61 -10.74 -20.65
CA LYS A 73 -16.43 -9.52 -20.65
C LYS A 73 -15.57 -8.31 -20.23
N VAL A 74 -15.53 -7.26 -21.07
CA VAL A 74 -14.79 -6.02 -20.76
C VAL A 74 -15.74 -4.96 -20.23
N LEU A 75 -15.43 -4.43 -19.03
CA LEU A 75 -16.13 -3.34 -18.37
C LEU A 75 -15.27 -2.07 -18.37
N GLY A 76 -15.89 -0.90 -18.28
CA GLY A 76 -15.22 0.41 -18.20
C GLY A 76 -15.59 1.16 -16.92
N GLY A 77 -14.76 2.14 -16.58
CA GLY A 77 -15.01 3.06 -15.47
C GLY A 77 -14.82 2.45 -14.07
N GLU A 78 -15.03 3.28 -13.07
CA GLU A 78 -14.95 2.86 -11.66
C GLU A 78 -15.97 1.77 -11.33
N GLU A 79 -17.18 1.86 -11.88
CA GLU A 79 -18.23 0.85 -11.70
C GLU A 79 -17.79 -0.52 -12.23
N GLY A 80 -17.10 -0.54 -13.37
CA GLY A 80 -16.52 -1.76 -13.93
C GLY A 80 -15.45 -2.38 -13.03
N ILE A 81 -14.60 -1.56 -12.40
CA ILE A 81 -13.61 -2.01 -11.42
C ILE A 81 -14.30 -2.59 -10.18
N CYS A 82 -15.32 -1.91 -9.65
CA CYS A 82 -16.11 -2.40 -8.51
C CYS A 82 -16.85 -3.70 -8.84
N ALA A 83 -17.43 -3.81 -10.02
CA ALA A 83 -18.10 -5.04 -10.47
C ALA A 83 -17.11 -6.22 -10.59
N ALA A 84 -15.87 -5.98 -11.02
CA ALA A 84 -14.81 -6.98 -11.03
C ALA A 84 -14.42 -7.40 -9.59
N ALA A 85 -14.35 -6.45 -8.65
CA ALA A 85 -14.03 -6.71 -7.25
C ALA A 85 -15.11 -7.53 -6.52
N GLN A 86 -16.36 -7.45 -6.95
CA GLN A 86 -17.51 -8.17 -6.37
C GLN A 86 -17.66 -9.62 -6.86
N LEU A 87 -16.86 -10.06 -7.83
CA LEU A 87 -16.92 -11.46 -8.24
C LEU A 87 -16.57 -12.37 -7.06
N ASP A 88 -17.40 -13.38 -6.87
CA ASP A 88 -17.15 -14.42 -5.87
C ASP A 88 -15.78 -15.08 -6.12
N ALA A 89 -14.82 -14.86 -5.22
CA ALA A 89 -13.46 -15.36 -5.27
C ALA A 89 -12.93 -15.62 -3.86
N ASP A 90 -11.99 -16.58 -3.73
CA ASP A 90 -11.35 -16.82 -2.43
C ASP A 90 -10.55 -15.63 -1.94
N LYS A 91 -9.97 -14.86 -2.86
CA LYS A 91 -9.17 -13.66 -2.54
C LYS A 91 -9.34 -12.58 -3.59
N VAL A 92 -9.45 -11.33 -3.15
CA VAL A 92 -9.30 -10.14 -4.01
C VAL A 92 -7.99 -9.45 -3.64
N LEU A 93 -7.04 -9.46 -4.56
CA LEU A 93 -5.81 -8.68 -4.40
C LEU A 93 -6.06 -7.26 -4.89
N ASN A 94 -5.93 -6.28 -3.98
CA ASN A 94 -5.99 -4.87 -4.35
C ASN A 94 -4.59 -4.26 -4.41
N SER A 95 -4.15 -3.92 -5.63
CA SER A 95 -2.90 -3.23 -5.92
C SER A 95 -3.08 -1.94 -6.73
N ILE A 96 -4.27 -1.35 -6.66
CA ILE A 96 -4.55 -0.02 -7.20
C ILE A 96 -3.77 1.01 -6.38
N VAL A 97 -3.21 2.02 -7.03
CA VAL A 97 -2.42 3.07 -6.36
C VAL A 97 -3.34 4.18 -5.82
N GLY A 98 -3.07 4.65 -4.61
CA GLY A 98 -3.75 5.80 -4.01
C GLY A 98 -5.18 5.50 -3.55
N ILE A 99 -5.93 6.56 -3.25
CA ILE A 99 -7.29 6.45 -2.69
C ILE A 99 -8.29 5.74 -3.62
N ALA A 100 -7.99 5.64 -4.93
CA ALA A 100 -8.85 4.96 -5.91
C ALA A 100 -9.07 3.46 -5.59
N GLY A 101 -8.23 2.85 -4.75
CA GLY A 101 -8.38 1.48 -4.28
C GLY A 101 -9.45 1.30 -3.20
N LEU A 102 -9.89 2.37 -2.52
CA LEU A 102 -10.79 2.29 -1.36
C LEU A 102 -12.18 1.75 -1.74
N LYS A 103 -12.83 2.34 -2.73
CA LYS A 103 -14.18 1.94 -3.16
C LYS A 103 -14.23 0.49 -3.68
N PRO A 104 -13.30 0.04 -4.55
CA PRO A 104 -13.26 -1.37 -4.94
C PRO A 104 -12.97 -2.34 -3.78
N THR A 105 -12.18 -1.93 -2.77
CA THR A 105 -11.97 -2.76 -1.57
C THR A 105 -13.27 -2.93 -0.79
N LEU A 106 -14.02 -1.84 -0.56
CA LEU A 106 -15.32 -1.92 0.10
C LEU A 106 -16.30 -2.78 -0.69
N ALA A 107 -16.32 -2.66 -2.02
CA ALA A 107 -17.15 -3.50 -2.89
C ALA A 107 -16.81 -4.99 -2.76
N ALA A 108 -15.53 -5.35 -2.68
CA ALA A 108 -15.07 -6.72 -2.46
C ALA A 108 -15.48 -7.25 -1.08
N ILE A 109 -15.35 -6.44 -0.03
CA ILE A 109 -15.75 -6.77 1.35
C ILE A 109 -17.26 -7.01 1.41
N GLU A 110 -18.08 -6.13 0.79
CA GLU A 110 -19.54 -6.29 0.75
C GLU A 110 -19.96 -7.58 0.04
N ALA A 111 -19.18 -8.06 -0.93
CA ALA A 111 -19.39 -9.33 -1.60
C ALA A 111 -18.90 -10.56 -0.79
N GLY A 112 -18.26 -10.35 0.38
CA GLY A 112 -17.78 -11.43 1.24
C GLY A 112 -16.42 -12.01 0.83
N ASN A 113 -15.66 -11.33 0.01
CA ASN A 113 -14.35 -11.77 -0.44
C ASN A 113 -13.25 -11.37 0.55
N ASP A 114 -12.35 -12.28 0.88
CA ASP A 114 -11.13 -11.94 1.61
C ASP A 114 -10.21 -11.04 0.78
N ILE A 115 -9.55 -10.10 1.44
CA ILE A 115 -8.72 -9.08 0.79
C ILE A 115 -7.24 -9.39 1.00
N ALA A 116 -6.48 -9.51 -0.08
CA ALA A 116 -5.02 -9.39 -0.07
C ALA A 116 -4.68 -7.93 -0.39
N LEU A 117 -4.36 -7.15 0.64
CA LEU A 117 -4.26 -5.70 0.54
C LEU A 117 -2.81 -5.25 0.30
N ALA A 118 -2.53 -4.73 -0.90
CA ALA A 118 -1.28 -4.08 -1.25
C ALA A 118 -1.41 -2.55 -1.30
N ASN A 119 -2.64 -2.04 -1.39
CA ASN A 119 -2.94 -0.61 -1.39
C ASN A 119 -3.06 -0.09 0.05
N LYS A 120 -1.98 0.46 0.57
CA LYS A 120 -1.95 1.00 1.94
C LYS A 120 -2.88 2.20 2.13
N GLU A 121 -3.07 2.99 1.09
CA GLU A 121 -3.91 4.19 1.14
C GLU A 121 -5.37 3.87 1.47
N THR A 122 -5.83 2.66 1.17
CA THR A 122 -7.14 2.14 1.59
C THR A 122 -7.31 2.17 3.12
N LEU A 123 -6.33 1.66 3.89
CA LEU A 123 -6.38 1.69 5.36
C LEU A 123 -5.94 3.04 5.92
N VAL A 124 -5.07 3.76 5.25
CA VAL A 124 -4.68 5.11 5.67
C VAL A 124 -5.88 6.04 5.64
N ALA A 125 -6.59 6.12 4.52
CA ALA A 125 -7.70 7.05 4.35
C ALA A 125 -9.00 6.56 4.99
N GLY A 126 -9.30 5.26 4.88
CA GLY A 126 -10.58 4.68 5.28
C GLY A 126 -10.47 3.55 6.30
N GLY A 127 -9.40 3.50 7.10
CA GLY A 127 -9.11 2.35 7.98
C GLY A 127 -10.24 1.99 8.92
N GLU A 128 -10.87 2.97 9.58
CA GLU A 128 -12.02 2.74 10.45
C GLU A 128 -13.19 2.09 9.72
N LEU A 129 -13.57 2.65 8.57
CA LEU A 129 -14.67 2.14 7.76
C LEU A 129 -14.37 0.74 7.21
N VAL A 130 -13.17 0.54 6.66
CA VAL A 130 -12.76 -0.71 6.03
C VAL A 130 -12.66 -1.86 7.05
N THR A 131 -12.02 -1.62 8.20
CA THR A 131 -11.86 -2.66 9.23
C THR A 131 -13.18 -3.00 9.90
N THR A 132 -14.06 -2.01 10.11
CA THR A 132 -15.41 -2.23 10.64
C THR A 132 -16.23 -3.08 9.68
N ARG A 133 -16.26 -2.74 8.37
CA ARG A 133 -17.00 -3.51 7.38
C ARG A 133 -16.44 -4.92 7.19
N ALA A 134 -15.12 -5.09 7.18
CA ALA A 134 -14.50 -6.41 7.10
C ALA A 134 -14.92 -7.29 8.31
N LYS A 135 -14.92 -6.72 9.52
CA LYS A 135 -15.38 -7.43 10.72
C LYS A 135 -16.86 -7.81 10.67
N GLU A 136 -17.73 -6.89 10.23
CA GLU A 136 -19.17 -7.13 10.09
C GLU A 136 -19.46 -8.26 9.09
N LYS A 137 -18.69 -8.34 8.00
CA LYS A 137 -18.85 -9.35 6.95
C LYS A 137 -18.09 -10.64 7.21
N GLY A 138 -17.25 -10.70 8.26
CA GLY A 138 -16.38 -11.85 8.54
C GLY A 138 -15.29 -12.05 7.49
N VAL A 139 -14.87 -10.97 6.83
CA VAL A 139 -13.83 -10.94 5.78
C VAL A 139 -12.47 -10.69 6.39
N ALA A 140 -11.47 -11.46 5.97
CA ALA A 140 -10.08 -11.26 6.37
C ALA A 140 -9.38 -10.21 5.49
N ILE A 141 -8.62 -9.30 6.12
CA ILE A 141 -7.68 -8.40 5.43
C ILE A 141 -6.27 -8.94 5.66
N LEU A 142 -5.63 -9.42 4.59
CA LEU A 142 -4.31 -10.02 4.61
C LEU A 142 -3.29 -9.06 4.01
N PRO A 143 -2.23 -8.68 4.75
CA PRO A 143 -1.27 -7.71 4.26
C PRO A 143 -0.38 -8.25 3.15
N VAL A 144 -0.21 -7.45 2.11
CA VAL A 144 0.75 -7.67 1.02
C VAL A 144 1.96 -6.72 1.15
N ASP A 145 1.80 -5.55 1.79
CA ASP A 145 2.93 -4.71 2.14
C ASP A 145 3.96 -5.53 2.94
N SER A 146 5.26 -5.42 2.61
CA SER A 146 6.30 -6.31 3.14
C SER A 146 6.44 -6.20 4.66
N GLU A 147 6.38 -5.01 5.20
CA GLU A 147 6.51 -4.73 6.63
C GLU A 147 5.30 -5.27 7.40
N HIS A 148 4.10 -5.05 6.88
CA HIS A 148 2.86 -5.55 7.52
C HIS A 148 2.75 -7.07 7.41
N SER A 149 3.14 -7.65 6.26
CA SER A 149 3.25 -9.10 6.11
C SER A 149 4.23 -9.69 7.12
N ALA A 150 5.36 -9.03 7.37
CA ALA A 150 6.35 -9.47 8.36
C ALA A 150 5.78 -9.44 9.79
N ILE A 151 5.07 -8.38 10.18
CA ILE A 151 4.38 -8.30 11.47
C ILE A 151 3.33 -9.39 11.56
N PHE A 152 2.47 -9.55 10.53
CA PHE A 152 1.45 -10.58 10.48
C PHE A 152 2.04 -11.98 10.66
N GLN A 153 3.18 -12.27 10.02
CA GLN A 153 3.89 -13.54 10.17
C GLN A 153 4.50 -13.72 11.56
N SER A 154 5.04 -12.64 12.16
CA SER A 154 5.63 -12.66 13.50
C SER A 154 4.60 -12.78 14.62
N LEU A 155 3.33 -12.47 14.35
CA LEU A 155 2.21 -12.63 15.26
C LEU A 155 1.60 -14.03 15.22
N GLN A 156 2.00 -14.92 14.28
CA GLN A 156 1.46 -16.28 14.18
C GLN A 156 1.82 -17.07 15.46
N GLY A 157 0.81 -17.66 16.08
CA GLY A 157 0.97 -18.39 17.34
C GLY A 157 1.02 -17.51 18.59
N SER A 158 0.87 -16.19 18.47
CA SER A 158 0.72 -15.30 19.60
C SER A 158 -0.59 -15.58 20.35
N PRO A 159 -0.58 -15.56 21.72
CA PRO A 159 -1.79 -15.77 22.53
C PRO A 159 -2.78 -14.59 22.48
N GLY A 160 -2.46 -13.51 21.77
CA GLY A 160 -3.31 -12.35 21.59
C GLY A 160 -2.60 -11.02 21.81
N LYS A 161 -3.30 -9.92 21.59
CA LYS A 161 -2.76 -8.55 21.66
C LYS A 161 -2.12 -8.19 22.99
N GLN A 162 -2.64 -8.71 24.10
CA GLN A 162 -2.12 -8.45 25.45
C GLN A 162 -0.68 -8.92 25.63
N SER A 163 -0.19 -9.83 24.77
CA SER A 163 1.18 -10.31 24.77
C SER A 163 2.13 -9.43 23.97
N VAL A 164 1.58 -8.54 23.12
CA VAL A 164 2.38 -7.64 22.27
C VAL A 164 2.67 -6.35 23.02
N LYS A 165 3.95 -6.03 23.20
CA LYS A 165 4.41 -4.78 23.81
C LYS A 165 4.41 -3.64 22.80
N ARG A 166 5.01 -3.87 21.62
CA ARG A 166 5.02 -2.92 20.48
C ARG A 166 5.30 -3.61 19.15
N LEU A 167 4.92 -2.93 18.08
CA LEU A 167 5.32 -3.27 16.72
C LEU A 167 6.51 -2.41 16.32
N ILE A 168 7.43 -2.95 15.51
CA ILE A 168 8.60 -2.23 15.03
C ILE A 168 8.66 -2.36 13.51
N LEU A 169 8.32 -1.28 12.81
CA LEU A 169 8.42 -1.18 11.35
C LEU A 169 9.85 -0.89 10.96
N THR A 170 10.41 -1.63 10.02
CA THR A 170 11.71 -1.28 9.45
C THR A 170 11.56 -0.39 8.23
N ALA A 171 12.55 0.43 7.98
CA ALA A 171 12.62 1.33 6.84
C ALA A 171 13.99 1.25 6.17
N SER A 172 14.06 1.35 4.84
CA SER A 172 15.36 1.49 4.15
C SER A 172 16.06 2.82 4.45
N GLY A 173 15.29 3.81 4.96
CA GLY A 173 15.75 5.18 5.15
C GLY A 173 15.79 6.01 3.86
N GLY A 174 15.40 5.43 2.72
CA GLY A 174 15.36 6.10 1.44
C GLY A 174 16.73 6.52 0.88
N PRO A 175 16.76 7.28 -0.23
CA PRO A 175 17.99 7.71 -0.87
C PRO A 175 18.75 8.81 -0.09
N PHE A 176 18.09 9.49 0.84
CA PHE A 176 18.63 10.65 1.54
C PHE A 176 18.99 10.37 3.01
N PHE A 177 19.06 9.12 3.40
CA PHE A 177 19.49 8.74 4.74
C PHE A 177 20.83 9.37 5.12
N GLY A 178 20.90 9.98 6.33
CA GLY A 178 22.09 10.65 6.85
C GLY A 178 22.33 12.07 6.32
N ARG A 179 21.43 12.61 5.47
CA ARG A 179 21.45 14.01 5.04
C ARG A 179 20.67 14.88 6.01
N THR A 180 21.13 16.13 6.16
CA THR A 180 20.44 17.16 6.93
C THR A 180 19.36 17.85 6.09
N ARG A 181 18.44 18.57 6.74
CA ARG A 181 17.42 19.37 6.03
C ARG A 181 18.05 20.38 5.05
N ASP A 182 19.23 20.94 5.40
CA ASP A 182 19.93 21.87 4.52
C ASP A 182 20.43 21.21 3.23
N ASP A 183 20.89 19.96 3.30
CA ASP A 183 21.33 19.18 2.14
C ASP A 183 20.16 18.81 1.19
N LEU A 184 18.92 18.92 1.66
CA LEU A 184 17.72 18.54 0.91
C LEU A 184 17.05 19.71 0.19
N LYS A 185 17.49 20.97 0.38
CA LYS A 185 16.85 22.17 -0.17
C LYS A 185 16.75 22.17 -1.70
N ASP A 186 17.74 21.60 -2.37
CA ASP A 186 17.86 21.66 -3.83
C ASP A 186 17.99 20.25 -4.47
N VAL A 187 17.50 19.21 -3.79
CA VAL A 187 17.48 17.86 -4.37
C VAL A 187 16.48 17.79 -5.52
N THR A 188 16.89 17.07 -6.57
CA THR A 188 16.09 16.93 -7.78
C THR A 188 15.17 15.69 -7.71
N VAL A 189 14.17 15.66 -8.59
CA VAL A 189 13.29 14.49 -8.77
C VAL A 189 14.10 13.24 -9.09
N GLU A 190 15.11 13.35 -9.97
CA GLU A 190 15.94 12.21 -10.35
C GLU A 190 16.75 11.66 -9.17
N GLN A 191 17.23 12.53 -8.26
CA GLN A 191 17.92 12.11 -7.05
C GLN A 191 16.96 11.39 -6.10
N ALA A 192 15.74 11.90 -5.92
CA ALA A 192 14.73 11.33 -5.05
C ALA A 192 14.17 10.00 -5.58
N LEU A 193 14.21 9.76 -6.90
CA LEU A 193 13.80 8.51 -7.51
C LEU A 193 14.83 7.37 -7.44
N LYS A 194 16.05 7.62 -6.92
CA LYS A 194 17.11 6.61 -6.78
C LYS A 194 17.00 5.85 -5.45
N HIS A 195 16.05 4.89 -5.39
CA HIS A 195 15.93 4.04 -4.20
C HIS A 195 17.08 3.02 -4.13
N PRO A 196 17.70 2.81 -2.92
CA PRO A 196 18.90 1.95 -2.81
C PRO A 196 18.63 0.46 -3.05
N ASN A 197 17.46 -0.09 -2.67
CA ASN A 197 17.22 -1.53 -2.60
C ASN A 197 16.03 -2.00 -3.45
N TRP A 198 15.04 -1.13 -3.68
CA TRP A 198 13.77 -1.51 -4.32
C TRP A 198 13.58 -0.81 -5.65
N SER A 199 13.08 -1.54 -6.64
CA SER A 199 12.57 -0.96 -7.89
C SER A 199 11.07 -0.79 -7.77
N MET A 200 10.62 0.45 -7.62
CA MET A 200 9.24 0.80 -7.31
C MET A 200 8.70 1.85 -8.26
N GLY A 201 7.36 2.06 -8.23
CA GLY A 201 6.74 3.16 -8.94
C GLY A 201 7.19 4.54 -8.41
N ALA A 202 7.10 5.57 -9.24
CA ALA A 202 7.60 6.90 -8.91
C ALA A 202 6.97 7.50 -7.64
N LYS A 203 5.65 7.34 -7.44
CA LYS A 203 4.95 7.88 -6.25
C LYS A 203 5.54 7.32 -4.96
N ILE A 204 5.60 6.00 -4.82
CA ILE A 204 6.09 5.35 -3.60
C ILE A 204 7.59 5.56 -3.41
N THR A 205 8.37 5.76 -4.48
CA THR A 205 9.79 6.07 -4.36
C THR A 205 10.02 7.45 -3.75
N ILE A 206 9.23 8.47 -4.13
CA ILE A 206 9.24 9.79 -3.48
C ILE A 206 8.74 9.69 -2.04
N ASP A 207 7.68 8.92 -1.76
CA ASP A 207 7.22 8.69 -0.38
C ASP A 207 8.29 8.01 0.48
N SER A 208 9.10 7.13 -0.09
CA SER A 208 10.26 6.56 0.61
C SER A 208 11.34 7.61 0.87
N ALA A 209 11.60 8.49 -0.10
CA ALA A 209 12.60 9.55 0.04
C ALA A 209 12.26 10.56 1.14
N THR A 210 10.98 10.88 1.32
CA THR A 210 10.46 11.78 2.37
C THR A 210 10.20 11.07 3.70
N MET A 211 10.33 9.75 3.77
CA MET A 211 9.85 8.89 4.86
C MET A 211 8.32 8.92 5.06
N MET A 212 7.57 9.55 4.15
CA MET A 212 6.11 9.52 4.14
C MET A 212 5.59 8.08 4.03
N ASN A 213 6.22 7.25 3.18
CA ASN A 213 5.84 5.84 3.06
C ASN A 213 5.79 5.16 4.43
N LYS A 214 6.78 5.41 5.29
CA LYS A 214 6.83 4.84 6.64
C LYS A 214 5.79 5.45 7.58
N GLY A 215 5.47 6.73 7.40
CA GLY A 215 4.36 7.37 8.10
C GLY A 215 3.00 6.76 7.73
N LEU A 216 2.75 6.53 6.43
CA LEU A 216 1.52 5.86 5.96
C LEU A 216 1.44 4.42 6.47
N GLU A 217 2.55 3.70 6.48
CA GLU A 217 2.63 2.34 7.02
C GLU A 217 2.37 2.27 8.54
N LEU A 218 2.75 3.30 9.28
CA LEU A 218 2.39 3.41 10.70
C LEU A 218 0.87 3.49 10.88
N ILE A 219 0.18 4.29 10.05
CA ILE A 219 -1.28 4.39 10.08
C ILE A 219 -1.92 3.05 9.68
N GLU A 220 -1.43 2.43 8.61
CA GLU A 220 -1.91 1.11 8.16
C GLU A 220 -1.75 0.05 9.26
N ALA A 221 -0.58 0.00 9.92
CA ALA A 221 -0.33 -0.93 11.01
C ALA A 221 -1.26 -0.71 12.21
N ALA A 222 -1.57 0.56 12.54
CA ALA A 222 -2.49 0.88 13.61
C ALA A 222 -3.88 0.28 13.37
N TRP A 223 -4.40 0.37 12.16
CA TRP A 223 -5.69 -0.21 11.78
C TRP A 223 -5.65 -1.73 11.62
N LEU A 224 -4.67 -2.24 10.89
CA LEU A 224 -4.59 -3.66 10.54
C LEU A 224 -4.39 -4.56 11.76
N PHE A 225 -3.57 -4.11 12.71
CA PHE A 225 -3.27 -4.86 13.93
C PHE A 225 -4.01 -4.32 15.16
N ASP A 226 -4.85 -3.30 14.99
CA ASP A 226 -5.58 -2.62 16.05
C ASP A 226 -4.64 -2.27 17.22
N MET A 227 -3.54 -1.58 16.89
CA MET A 227 -2.50 -1.14 17.82
C MET A 227 -2.46 0.39 17.90
N PRO A 228 -2.39 0.98 19.08
CA PRO A 228 -2.26 2.43 19.19
C PRO A 228 -0.92 2.92 18.63
N ALA A 229 -0.93 4.11 18.03
CA ALA A 229 0.21 4.66 17.30
C ALA A 229 1.48 4.87 18.18
N ASP A 230 1.33 5.03 19.48
CA ASP A 230 2.43 5.14 20.44
C ASP A 230 3.12 3.79 20.74
N LYS A 231 2.50 2.68 20.32
CA LYS A 231 3.08 1.33 20.37
C LYS A 231 3.62 0.85 19.03
N ILE A 232 3.77 1.75 18.07
CA ILE A 232 4.35 1.43 16.76
C ILE A 232 5.61 2.27 16.57
N ASP A 233 6.77 1.62 16.65
CA ASP A 233 8.07 2.22 16.48
C ASP A 233 8.61 2.01 15.06
N ILE A 234 9.60 2.81 14.68
CA ILE A 234 10.26 2.72 13.38
C ILE A 234 11.76 2.61 13.61
N LEU A 235 12.41 1.67 12.90
CA LEU A 235 13.85 1.53 12.83
C LEU A 235 14.32 1.61 11.38
N VAL A 236 15.40 2.33 11.14
CA VAL A 236 16.07 2.30 9.84
C VAL A 236 16.96 1.07 9.76
N HIS A 237 16.70 0.22 8.77
CA HIS A 237 17.45 -0.98 8.46
C HIS A 237 17.83 -0.96 6.97
N ARG A 238 19.02 -0.47 6.67
CA ARG A 238 19.48 -0.16 5.30
C ARG A 238 19.51 -1.36 4.38
N GLN A 239 19.77 -2.55 4.93
CA GLN A 239 19.91 -3.78 4.16
C GLN A 239 18.57 -4.35 3.66
N SER A 240 17.45 -3.95 4.26
CA SER A 240 16.09 -4.45 3.93
C SER A 240 15.98 -5.98 3.95
N VAL A 241 16.71 -6.64 4.87
CA VAL A 241 16.68 -8.10 5.11
C VAL A 241 15.67 -8.43 6.21
N VAL A 242 15.67 -7.65 7.28
CA VAL A 242 14.63 -7.69 8.32
C VAL A 242 13.50 -6.78 7.88
N HIS A 243 12.33 -7.36 7.60
CA HIS A 243 11.21 -6.59 7.07
C HIS A 243 10.37 -5.91 8.14
N SER A 244 10.22 -6.47 9.33
CA SER A 244 9.68 -5.85 10.57
C SER A 244 9.76 -6.80 11.73
N LEU A 245 9.44 -6.32 12.94
CA LEU A 245 9.57 -7.07 14.18
C LEU A 245 8.37 -6.84 15.10
N VAL A 246 8.12 -7.81 15.98
CA VAL A 246 7.16 -7.72 17.07
C VAL A 246 7.92 -7.92 18.39
N GLU A 247 7.84 -6.95 19.29
CA GLU A 247 8.35 -7.08 20.65
C GLU A 247 7.21 -7.49 21.59
N TYR A 248 7.42 -8.55 22.34
CA TYR A 248 6.47 -9.10 23.29
C TYR A 248 6.71 -8.56 24.70
N VAL A 249 5.73 -8.73 25.58
CA VAL A 249 5.79 -8.23 26.99
C VAL A 249 6.90 -8.87 27.82
N ASP A 250 7.37 -10.04 27.44
CA ASP A 250 8.52 -10.72 28.04
C ASP A 250 9.87 -10.24 27.52
N ASN A 251 9.87 -9.18 26.67
CA ASN A 251 11.01 -8.60 25.94
C ASN A 251 11.59 -9.50 24.84
N SER A 252 10.94 -10.59 24.48
CA SER A 252 11.29 -11.33 23.27
C SER A 252 10.96 -10.51 22.02
N VAL A 253 11.82 -10.56 20.99
CA VAL A 253 11.60 -9.90 19.72
C VAL A 253 11.61 -10.94 18.62
N ILE A 254 10.50 -11.02 17.87
CA ILE A 254 10.35 -11.90 16.70
C ILE A 254 10.36 -11.08 15.43
N ALA A 255 11.13 -11.51 14.44
CA ALA A 255 11.29 -10.83 13.17
C ALA A 255 11.10 -11.79 11.99
N GLN A 256 10.53 -11.30 10.91
CA GLN A 256 10.55 -12.01 9.64
C GLN A 256 11.68 -11.45 8.77
N LEU A 257 12.50 -12.35 8.26
CA LEU A 257 13.62 -12.05 7.37
C LEU A 257 13.35 -12.61 5.98
N GLY A 258 13.81 -11.89 4.96
CA GLY A 258 13.68 -12.32 3.56
C GLY A 258 14.50 -11.44 2.61
N VAL A 259 14.60 -11.87 1.36
CA VAL A 259 15.10 -11.00 0.30
C VAL A 259 14.04 -9.96 -0.06
N PRO A 260 14.42 -8.77 -0.57
CA PRO A 260 13.46 -7.75 -0.99
C PRO A 260 12.73 -8.14 -2.29
N ASP A 261 11.77 -9.05 -2.19
CA ASP A 261 10.98 -9.59 -3.29
C ASP A 261 9.50 -9.67 -2.89
N MET A 262 8.65 -8.86 -3.54
CA MET A 262 7.23 -8.79 -3.22
C MET A 262 6.45 -10.09 -3.47
N ARG A 263 6.99 -11.02 -4.25
CA ARG A 263 6.35 -12.33 -4.45
C ARG A 263 6.25 -13.15 -3.16
N VAL A 264 7.11 -12.88 -2.17
CA VAL A 264 7.03 -13.53 -0.85
C VAL A 264 5.76 -13.12 -0.10
N PRO A 265 5.53 -11.84 0.22
CA PRO A 265 4.30 -11.43 0.91
C PRO A 265 3.05 -11.60 0.07
N ILE A 266 3.11 -11.38 -1.26
CA ILE A 266 1.99 -11.66 -2.17
C ILE A 266 1.56 -13.12 -2.06
N GLN A 267 2.50 -14.06 -2.21
CA GLN A 267 2.18 -15.48 -2.12
C GLN A 267 1.59 -15.83 -0.76
N TYR A 268 2.21 -15.33 0.33
CA TYR A 268 1.70 -15.65 1.67
C TYR A 268 0.28 -15.13 1.91
N ALA A 269 -0.05 -13.92 1.48
CA ALA A 269 -1.41 -13.39 1.57
C ALA A 269 -2.42 -14.22 0.75
N LEU A 270 -2.03 -14.68 -0.44
CA LEU A 270 -2.90 -15.47 -1.33
C LEU A 270 -3.07 -16.92 -0.89
N THR A 271 -2.08 -17.49 -0.20
CA THR A 271 -2.09 -18.90 0.19
C THR A 271 -2.41 -19.12 1.67
N TYR A 272 -2.41 -18.09 2.48
CA TYR A 272 -2.64 -18.19 3.93
C TYR A 272 -3.80 -19.14 4.26
N PRO A 273 -3.66 -20.01 5.27
CA PRO A 273 -2.52 -20.13 6.20
C PRO A 273 -1.33 -20.97 5.69
N GLU A 274 -1.43 -21.59 4.53
CA GLU A 274 -0.41 -22.51 4.04
C GLU A 274 0.81 -21.78 3.49
N ARG A 275 1.99 -22.45 3.58
CA ARG A 275 3.24 -22.02 3.00
C ARG A 275 3.68 -22.95 1.87
N TYR A 276 4.11 -22.37 0.78
CA TYR A 276 4.58 -23.09 -0.40
C TYR A 276 5.95 -22.57 -0.86
N GLU A 277 6.64 -23.32 -1.70
CA GLU A 277 7.84 -22.84 -2.38
C GLU A 277 7.59 -21.51 -3.07
N SER A 278 8.49 -20.56 -2.86
CA SER A 278 8.42 -19.23 -3.45
C SER A 278 9.28 -19.14 -4.71
N PRO A 279 8.86 -18.34 -5.73
CA PRO A 279 9.73 -18.02 -6.86
C PRO A 279 10.82 -17.00 -6.52
N ALA A 280 10.80 -16.43 -5.31
CA ALA A 280 11.83 -15.52 -4.83
C ALA A 280 13.14 -16.27 -4.52
N LYS A 281 14.26 -15.57 -4.59
CA LYS A 281 15.56 -16.13 -4.20
C LYS A 281 15.58 -16.50 -2.72
N GLN A 282 16.30 -17.54 -2.37
CA GLN A 282 16.55 -17.90 -0.98
C GLN A 282 17.44 -16.84 -0.31
N LEU A 283 17.04 -16.40 0.89
CA LEU A 283 17.91 -15.61 1.75
C LEU A 283 19.01 -16.51 2.31
N ARG A 284 20.25 -16.11 2.13
CA ARG A 284 21.44 -16.74 2.72
C ARG A 284 22.04 -15.77 3.72
N LEU A 285 21.88 -16.06 5.01
CA LEU A 285 22.33 -15.15 6.08
C LEU A 285 23.85 -15.00 6.11
N GLU A 286 24.57 -16.02 5.66
CA GLU A 286 26.03 -16.00 5.53
C GLU A 286 26.55 -14.94 4.54
N ASP A 287 25.72 -14.48 3.59
CA ASP A 287 26.06 -13.40 2.68
C ASP A 287 26.01 -12.02 3.37
N TRP A 288 25.33 -11.94 4.52
CA TRP A 288 25.09 -10.72 5.29
C TRP A 288 25.91 -10.73 6.59
N LYS A 289 27.14 -10.24 6.54
CA LYS A 289 28.05 -10.25 7.70
C LYS A 289 27.53 -9.40 8.87
N THR A 290 26.80 -8.34 8.58
CA THR A 290 26.30 -7.38 9.57
C THR A 290 24.94 -6.86 9.15
N LEU A 291 24.00 -6.82 10.08
CA LEU A 291 22.72 -6.13 9.95
C LEU A 291 22.74 -4.91 10.89
N THR A 292 22.40 -3.74 10.38
CA THR A 292 22.45 -2.48 11.13
C THR A 292 21.04 -1.93 11.36
N PHE A 293 20.85 -1.32 12.53
CA PHE A 293 19.59 -0.69 12.93
C PHE A 293 19.89 0.66 13.53
N GLU A 294 19.18 1.69 13.07
CA GLU A 294 19.37 3.08 13.47
C GLU A 294 18.03 3.76 13.74
N GLN A 295 18.03 4.81 14.54
CA GLN A 295 16.83 5.61 14.74
C GLN A 295 16.58 6.49 13.50
N PRO A 296 15.29 6.70 13.10
CA PRO A 296 14.97 7.68 12.08
C PRO A 296 15.33 9.11 12.56
N ASP A 297 15.76 9.93 11.63
CA ASP A 297 15.89 11.39 11.86
C ASP A 297 14.50 12.05 11.67
N TYR A 298 13.76 12.18 12.76
CA TYR A 298 12.41 12.74 12.77
C TYR A 298 12.39 14.26 12.50
N ASP A 299 13.49 14.96 12.74
CA ASP A 299 13.60 16.41 12.52
C ASP A 299 13.77 16.72 11.03
N THR A 300 14.65 15.96 10.36
CA THR A 300 14.85 16.09 8.90
C THR A 300 13.65 15.53 8.12
N PHE A 301 13.10 14.37 8.56
CA PHE A 301 12.01 13.67 7.88
C PHE A 301 10.72 13.70 8.71
N SER A 302 10.09 14.87 8.78
CA SER A 302 8.93 15.13 9.63
C SER A 302 7.65 14.39 9.22
N CYS A 303 7.58 13.81 8.00
CA CYS A 303 6.39 13.10 7.50
C CYS A 303 5.93 11.97 8.42
N ILE A 304 6.84 11.26 9.10
CA ILE A 304 6.48 10.22 10.07
C ILE A 304 5.67 10.82 11.23
N ASN A 305 6.15 11.94 11.79
CA ASN A 305 5.47 12.61 12.90
C ASN A 305 4.12 13.18 12.48
N LEU A 306 4.01 13.71 11.25
CA LEU A 306 2.73 14.20 10.69
C LEU A 306 1.72 13.07 10.57
N CYS A 307 2.12 11.90 10.10
CA CYS A 307 1.25 10.72 10.04
C CYS A 307 0.85 10.21 11.43
N ARG A 308 1.80 10.19 12.39
CA ARG A 308 1.51 9.84 13.79
C ARG A 308 0.51 10.82 14.40
N GLN A 309 0.67 12.11 14.16
CA GLN A 309 -0.28 13.13 14.59
C GLN A 309 -1.66 12.92 13.97
N ALA A 310 -1.72 12.64 12.65
CA ALA A 310 -2.97 12.41 11.94
C ALA A 310 -3.77 11.23 12.51
N ILE A 311 -3.14 10.06 12.71
CA ILE A 311 -3.83 8.89 13.27
C ILE A 311 -4.22 9.12 14.74
N THR A 312 -3.43 9.86 15.51
CA THR A 312 -3.75 10.17 16.91
C THR A 312 -4.94 11.11 17.03
N LYS A 313 -5.08 12.09 16.11
CA LYS A 313 -6.25 12.97 16.03
C LYS A 313 -7.50 12.21 15.55
N GLY A 314 -7.33 11.17 14.72
CA GLY A 314 -8.42 10.34 14.21
C GLY A 314 -9.32 11.02 13.20
N GLY A 315 -10.53 10.48 12.99
CA GLY A 315 -11.48 10.99 12.01
C GLY A 315 -10.86 11.13 10.62
N ILE A 316 -11.12 12.23 9.94
CA ILE A 316 -10.65 12.47 8.56
C ILE A 316 -9.18 12.92 8.46
N TYR A 317 -8.46 13.11 9.57
CA TYR A 317 -7.06 13.58 9.52
C TYR A 317 -6.12 12.67 8.70
N PRO A 318 -6.19 11.32 8.81
CA PRO A 318 -5.36 10.45 7.97
C PRO A 318 -5.70 10.55 6.48
N ALA A 319 -6.98 10.68 6.11
CA ALA A 319 -7.41 10.89 4.73
C ALA A 319 -6.88 12.22 4.18
N SER A 320 -6.95 13.29 4.99
CA SER A 320 -6.41 14.60 4.63
C SER A 320 -4.89 14.57 4.46
N ALA A 321 -4.15 13.87 5.34
CA ALA A 321 -2.70 13.69 5.21
C ALA A 321 -2.33 12.96 3.91
N ASN A 322 -3.08 11.89 3.57
CA ASN A 322 -2.88 11.14 2.34
C ASN A 322 -3.15 12.01 1.09
N GLY A 323 -4.29 12.70 1.05
CA GLY A 323 -4.66 13.56 -0.07
C GLY A 323 -3.65 14.69 -0.29
N ALA A 324 -3.19 15.32 0.80
CA ALA A 324 -2.14 16.35 0.77
C ALA A 324 -0.83 15.79 0.22
N ASN A 325 -0.40 14.62 0.72
CA ASN A 325 0.82 13.97 0.24
C ASN A 325 0.73 13.61 -1.25
N GLU A 326 -0.38 13.02 -1.70
CA GLU A 326 -0.51 12.63 -3.11
C GLU A 326 -0.46 13.84 -4.05
N ALA A 327 -1.08 14.97 -3.68
CA ALA A 327 -1.02 16.21 -4.44
C ALA A 327 0.40 16.79 -4.44
N ALA A 328 1.03 16.95 -3.26
CA ALA A 328 2.38 17.50 -3.13
C ALA A 328 3.43 16.62 -3.82
N ASN A 329 3.36 15.30 -3.66
CA ASN A 329 4.21 14.33 -4.35
C ASN A 329 4.12 14.49 -5.88
N LYS A 330 2.89 14.66 -6.40
CA LYS A 330 2.69 14.90 -7.83
C LYS A 330 3.30 16.24 -8.27
N LEU A 331 3.06 17.33 -7.54
CA LEU A 331 3.61 18.64 -7.85
C LEU A 331 5.15 18.62 -7.83
N PHE A 332 5.77 17.92 -6.89
CA PHE A 332 7.22 17.73 -6.86
C PHE A 332 7.71 16.98 -8.10
N ARG A 333 7.10 15.86 -8.45
CA ARG A 333 7.46 15.09 -9.66
C ARG A 333 7.27 15.87 -10.96
N ASP A 334 6.31 16.78 -10.98
CA ASP A 334 6.06 17.70 -12.11
C ASP A 334 7.01 18.93 -12.08
N GLY A 335 7.92 19.02 -11.09
CA GLY A 335 8.89 20.11 -10.96
C GLY A 335 8.29 21.47 -10.51
N LYS A 336 7.08 21.46 -9.94
CA LYS A 336 6.36 22.68 -9.54
C LYS A 336 6.68 23.13 -8.12
N ILE A 337 7.09 22.23 -7.25
CA ILE A 337 7.49 22.50 -5.86
C ILE A 337 8.84 21.83 -5.55
N LYS A 338 9.47 22.22 -4.45
CA LYS A 338 10.70 21.61 -3.95
C LYS A 338 10.42 20.38 -3.09
N PHE A 339 11.45 19.57 -2.84
CA PHE A 339 11.35 18.34 -2.06
C PHE A 339 10.82 18.56 -0.64
N LEU A 340 11.30 19.57 0.05
CA LEU A 340 10.90 19.89 1.42
C LEU A 340 9.46 20.42 1.49
N ASP A 341 8.95 21.02 0.42
CA ASP A 341 7.59 21.53 0.35
C ASP A 341 6.54 20.41 0.49
N ILE A 342 6.93 19.15 0.21
CA ILE A 342 6.02 18.02 0.38
C ILE A 342 5.58 17.89 1.84
N ALA A 343 6.53 17.89 2.78
CA ALA A 343 6.22 17.80 4.20
C ALA A 343 5.50 19.06 4.71
N ASP A 344 5.92 20.24 4.24
CA ASP A 344 5.33 21.52 4.62
C ASP A 344 3.86 21.62 4.12
N ALA A 345 3.55 21.07 2.93
CA ALA A 345 2.18 20.97 2.42
C ALA A 345 1.29 20.11 3.31
N VAL A 346 1.78 18.92 3.69
CA VAL A 346 1.02 18.01 4.58
C VAL A 346 0.79 18.67 5.93
N ALA A 347 1.80 19.32 6.52
CA ALA A 347 1.65 20.05 7.77
C ALA A 347 0.59 21.14 7.68
N GLY A 348 0.64 21.99 6.64
CA GLY A 348 -0.30 23.10 6.43
C GLY A 348 -1.75 22.62 6.23
N VAL A 349 -1.95 21.47 5.56
CA VAL A 349 -3.27 20.85 5.43
C VAL A 349 -3.76 20.34 6.78
N LEU A 350 -2.93 19.61 7.54
CA LEU A 350 -3.31 19.08 8.86
C LEU A 350 -3.63 20.18 9.86
N ASP A 351 -2.94 21.32 9.81
CA ASP A 351 -3.19 22.48 10.68
C ASP A 351 -4.52 23.16 10.37
N SER A 352 -4.97 23.12 9.10
CA SER A 352 -6.24 23.70 8.66
C SER A 352 -7.40 22.69 8.65
N THR A 353 -7.14 21.40 8.92
CA THR A 353 -8.18 20.37 8.93
C THR A 353 -8.98 20.46 10.23
N GLU A 354 -10.32 20.57 10.10
CA GLU A 354 -11.23 20.45 11.21
C GLU A 354 -11.63 18.97 11.39
N PHE A 355 -11.86 18.56 12.65
CA PHE A 355 -12.27 17.19 12.93
C PHE A 355 -13.64 16.90 12.31
N SER A 356 -13.73 15.76 11.60
CA SER A 356 -14.97 15.14 11.16
C SER A 356 -14.81 13.61 11.26
N PRO A 357 -15.89 12.86 11.56
CA PRO A 357 -15.83 11.40 11.59
C PRO A 357 -15.40 10.81 10.24
N CYS A 358 -14.73 9.66 10.28
CA CYS A 358 -14.33 8.87 9.11
C CYS A 358 -15.28 7.67 8.92
N ASP A 359 -16.58 7.89 9.02
CA ASP A 359 -17.64 6.89 9.12
C ASP A 359 -18.31 6.56 7.78
N SER A 360 -18.03 7.33 6.74
CA SER A 360 -18.60 7.13 5.40
C SER A 360 -17.56 7.34 4.30
N LEU A 361 -17.74 6.61 3.19
CA LEU A 361 -16.92 6.78 2.00
C LEU A 361 -16.97 8.22 1.47
N GLU A 362 -18.13 8.85 1.53
CA GLU A 362 -18.33 10.24 1.07
C GLU A 362 -17.47 11.23 1.88
N ASN A 363 -17.49 11.13 3.21
CA ASN A 363 -16.68 11.98 4.08
C ASN A 363 -15.17 11.81 3.83
N ILE A 364 -14.73 10.58 3.61
CA ILE A 364 -13.32 10.27 3.30
C ILE A 364 -12.91 10.89 1.97
N LEU A 365 -13.69 10.68 0.91
CA LEU A 365 -13.39 11.22 -0.42
C LEU A 365 -13.44 12.75 -0.44
N LEU A 366 -14.36 13.35 0.31
CA LEU A 366 -14.44 14.81 0.46
C LEU A 366 -13.21 15.36 1.18
N ALA A 367 -12.75 14.68 2.24
CA ALA A 367 -11.53 15.08 2.96
C ALA A 367 -10.30 15.02 2.06
N ASP A 368 -10.14 13.93 1.28
CA ASP A 368 -9.06 13.79 0.30
C ASP A 368 -9.09 14.89 -0.77
N SER A 369 -10.29 15.17 -1.34
CA SER A 369 -10.45 16.24 -2.36
C SER A 369 -10.08 17.61 -1.80
N ARG A 370 -10.60 17.98 -0.63
CA ARG A 370 -10.31 19.27 0.03
C ARG A 370 -8.81 19.41 0.36
N ALA A 371 -8.19 18.33 0.80
CA ALA A 371 -6.75 18.33 1.08
C ALA A 371 -5.93 18.58 -0.19
N ARG A 372 -6.30 17.97 -1.33
CA ARG A 372 -5.66 18.22 -2.62
C ARG A 372 -5.86 19.65 -3.09
N GLU A 373 -7.08 20.16 -3.04
CA GLU A 373 -7.41 21.54 -3.39
C GLU A 373 -6.58 22.51 -2.56
N LYS A 374 -6.48 22.27 -1.24
CA LYS A 374 -5.69 23.12 -0.34
C LYS A 374 -4.20 23.15 -0.71
N VAL A 375 -3.60 22.01 -1.07
CA VAL A 375 -2.22 21.97 -1.56
C VAL A 375 -2.08 22.80 -2.85
N HIS A 376 -3.00 22.68 -3.80
CA HIS A 376 -2.95 23.48 -5.02
C HIS A 376 -3.08 24.98 -4.73
N GLU A 377 -3.94 25.40 -3.79
CA GLU A 377 -4.03 26.80 -3.33
C GLU A 377 -2.72 27.30 -2.72
N MET A 378 -2.06 26.48 -1.85
CA MET A 378 -0.81 26.84 -1.18
C MET A 378 0.32 27.17 -2.16
N PHE A 379 0.35 26.48 -3.30
CA PHE A 379 1.42 26.66 -4.30
C PHE A 379 0.97 27.39 -5.58
N GLY A 380 -0.26 27.86 -5.63
CA GLY A 380 -0.79 28.67 -6.76
C GLY A 380 -0.88 27.90 -8.08
N CYS A 381 -1.18 26.60 -8.05
CA CYS A 381 -1.22 25.76 -9.24
C CYS A 381 -2.53 24.93 -9.35
#